data_c2952d093a3d8c45ec216048a3e8e129
#
_entry.id   c2952d093a3d8c45ec216048a3e8e129
#
_cell.length_a   1.000
_cell.length_b   1.000
_cell.length_c   1.000
_cell.angle_alpha   90.00
_cell.angle_beta   90.00
_cell.angle_gamma   90.00
#
_symmetry.space_group_name_H-M   'P 1'
#
loop_
_entity.id
_entity.type
_entity.pdbx_description
1 polymer ?
#
loop_
_entity_poly.entity_id
_entity_poly.type
_entity_poly.pdbx_seq_one_letter_code
_entity_poly.pdbx_strand_id
1 'polypeptide(L)'
;LCADGELVIACGNDSLFVKLAHLMGQPELITDARFDCNPKRVENHALLKPIVEEWTKQYPRDELVNLILDAGIPAAPINTIADTTKDPHIAGAREMFVEVDHPVAGKMKLTGCHIKMSRTPSTIRTPAPLLGQDNDEVYGALGYSAQELADMRQRGVI
;
A
#
# COMPACT_ATOMS: atom_id res chain seq x y z
N LEU A 1 -7.23 -15.00 -8.98
CA LEU A 1 -5.91 -15.12 -9.63
C LEU A 1 -5.99 -14.58 -11.05
N CYS A 2 -4.94 -13.85 -11.49
CA CYS A 2 -4.72 -13.41 -12.86
C CYS A 2 -3.54 -14.18 -13.47
N ALA A 3 -3.16 -13.84 -14.71
CA ALA A 3 -2.00 -14.46 -15.36
C ALA A 3 -0.68 -14.20 -14.60
N ASP A 4 -0.54 -13.04 -13.98
CA ASP A 4 0.70 -12.54 -13.36
C ASP A 4 0.55 -12.02 -11.92
N GLY A 5 -0.62 -12.22 -11.28
CA GLY A 5 -0.86 -11.74 -9.93
C GLY A 5 -2.25 -11.99 -9.39
N GLU A 6 -2.63 -11.24 -8.39
CA GLU A 6 -3.93 -11.34 -7.72
C GLU A 6 -4.65 -10.00 -7.72
N LEU A 7 -5.99 -10.05 -7.79
CA LEU A 7 -6.85 -8.87 -7.69
C LEU A 7 -8.03 -9.14 -6.76
N VAL A 8 -8.62 -8.07 -6.26
CA VAL A 8 -9.93 -8.06 -5.59
C VAL A 8 -10.98 -7.50 -6.54
N ILE A 9 -12.12 -8.17 -6.64
CA ILE A 9 -13.33 -7.69 -7.33
C ILE A 9 -14.41 -7.51 -6.26
N ALA A 10 -14.86 -6.28 -6.04
CA ALA A 10 -15.88 -5.99 -5.04
C ALA A 10 -17.29 -6.01 -5.68
N CYS A 11 -17.85 -7.19 -5.79
CA CYS A 11 -19.13 -7.46 -6.45
C CYS A 11 -20.21 -7.91 -5.44
N GLY A 12 -20.40 -7.10 -4.37
CA GLY A 12 -21.22 -7.44 -3.22
C GLY A 12 -22.73 -7.26 -3.41
N ASN A 13 -23.20 -6.74 -4.55
CA ASN A 13 -24.62 -6.61 -4.85
C ASN A 13 -24.97 -7.21 -6.21
N ASP A 14 -26.30 -7.42 -6.45
CA ASP A 14 -26.77 -8.13 -7.64
C ASP A 14 -26.54 -7.33 -8.92
N SER A 15 -26.64 -6.00 -8.86
CA SER A 15 -26.41 -5.15 -10.04
C SER A 15 -24.96 -5.16 -10.51
N LEU A 16 -24.00 -5.23 -9.60
CA LEU A 16 -22.58 -5.37 -9.94
C LEU A 16 -22.28 -6.77 -10.47
N PHE A 17 -22.92 -7.80 -9.92
CA PHE A 17 -22.77 -9.16 -10.42
C PHE A 17 -23.30 -9.33 -11.85
N VAL A 18 -24.44 -8.70 -12.18
CA VAL A 18 -24.97 -8.65 -13.55
C VAL A 18 -23.93 -8.06 -14.52
N LYS A 19 -23.30 -6.94 -14.14
CA LYS A 19 -22.25 -6.33 -14.96
C LYS A 19 -21.04 -7.26 -15.13
N LEU A 20 -20.61 -7.92 -14.03
CA LEU A 20 -19.50 -8.85 -14.08
C LEU A 20 -19.79 -10.03 -14.98
N ALA A 21 -20.97 -10.65 -14.87
CA ALA A 21 -21.37 -11.78 -15.70
C ALA A 21 -21.38 -11.42 -17.20
N HIS A 22 -21.87 -10.22 -17.53
CA HIS A 22 -21.80 -9.72 -18.91
C HIS A 22 -20.35 -9.47 -19.36
N LEU A 23 -19.53 -8.88 -18.52
CA LEU A 23 -18.12 -8.62 -18.83
C LEU A 23 -17.34 -9.92 -19.08
N MET A 24 -17.66 -10.96 -18.31
CA MET A 24 -17.08 -12.31 -18.46
C MET A 24 -17.61 -13.05 -19.71
N GLY A 25 -18.68 -12.54 -20.36
CA GLY A 25 -19.35 -13.24 -21.45
C GLY A 25 -20.17 -14.46 -20.98
N GLN A 26 -20.58 -14.49 -19.71
CA GLN A 26 -21.31 -15.59 -19.07
C GLN A 26 -22.64 -15.11 -18.45
N PRO A 27 -23.54 -14.51 -19.23
CA PRO A 27 -24.80 -13.95 -18.71
C PRO A 27 -25.72 -14.98 -18.06
N GLU A 28 -25.55 -16.27 -18.36
CA GLU A 28 -26.29 -17.37 -17.75
C GLU A 28 -26.11 -17.48 -16.24
N LEU A 29 -25.01 -17.00 -15.71
CA LEU A 29 -24.74 -16.95 -14.26
C LEU A 29 -25.75 -16.06 -13.51
N ILE A 30 -26.38 -15.10 -14.19
CA ILE A 30 -27.34 -14.15 -13.59
C ILE A 30 -28.60 -14.88 -13.14
N THR A 31 -29.03 -15.89 -13.91
CA THR A 31 -30.24 -16.65 -13.66
C THR A 31 -30.00 -18.04 -13.07
N ASP A 32 -28.73 -18.39 -12.84
CA ASP A 32 -28.36 -19.64 -12.16
C ASP A 32 -28.84 -19.60 -10.70
N ALA A 33 -29.67 -20.58 -10.31
CA ALA A 33 -30.23 -20.66 -8.97
C ALA A 33 -29.21 -20.72 -7.83
N ARG A 34 -27.93 -20.99 -8.13
CA ARG A 34 -26.81 -20.98 -7.19
C ARG A 34 -26.23 -19.60 -6.98
N PHE A 35 -26.45 -18.64 -7.94
CA PHE A 35 -25.75 -17.35 -7.98
C PHE A 35 -26.69 -16.14 -8.16
N ASP A 36 -27.98 -16.34 -8.29
CA ASP A 36 -29.02 -15.34 -8.64
C ASP A 36 -29.13 -14.17 -7.61
N CYS A 37 -28.62 -14.35 -6.38
CA CYS A 37 -28.59 -13.31 -5.37
C CYS A 37 -27.32 -13.41 -4.51
N ASN A 38 -26.96 -12.28 -3.85
CA ASN A 38 -25.73 -12.22 -3.06
C ASN A 38 -25.62 -13.29 -1.97
N PRO A 39 -26.66 -13.60 -1.16
CA PRO A 39 -26.54 -14.66 -0.16
C PRO A 39 -26.16 -16.03 -0.76
N LYS A 40 -26.75 -16.39 -1.92
CA LYS A 40 -26.44 -17.64 -2.60
C LYS A 40 -25.01 -17.65 -3.17
N ARG A 41 -24.52 -16.53 -3.69
CA ARG A 41 -23.12 -16.42 -4.14
C ARG A 41 -22.13 -16.59 -3.00
N VAL A 42 -22.45 -16.09 -1.81
CA VAL A 42 -21.64 -16.30 -0.61
C VAL A 42 -21.65 -17.78 -0.20
N GLU A 43 -22.82 -18.40 -0.15
CA GLU A 43 -22.97 -19.83 0.17
C GLU A 43 -22.23 -20.72 -0.83
N ASN A 44 -22.35 -20.40 -2.13
CA ASN A 44 -21.75 -21.16 -3.21
C ASN A 44 -20.42 -20.57 -3.71
N HIS A 45 -19.70 -19.80 -2.87
CA HIS A 45 -18.45 -19.16 -3.25
C HIS A 45 -17.42 -20.16 -3.81
N ALA A 46 -17.33 -21.36 -3.23
CA ALA A 46 -16.42 -22.41 -3.69
C ALA A 46 -16.70 -22.88 -5.12
N LEU A 47 -17.95 -22.75 -5.60
CA LEU A 47 -18.33 -23.06 -6.97
C LEU A 47 -18.14 -21.86 -7.91
N LEU A 48 -18.44 -20.64 -7.45
CA LEU A 48 -18.33 -19.43 -8.25
C LEU A 48 -16.88 -19.01 -8.50
N LYS A 49 -16.03 -19.12 -7.47
CA LYS A 49 -14.62 -18.69 -7.55
C LYS A 49 -13.86 -19.31 -8.73
N PRO A 50 -13.88 -20.62 -8.97
CA PRO A 50 -13.21 -21.22 -10.13
C PRO A 50 -13.72 -20.68 -11.48
N ILE A 51 -15.02 -20.43 -11.62
CA ILE A 51 -15.61 -19.88 -12.84
C ILE A 51 -15.05 -18.48 -13.13
N VAL A 52 -15.03 -17.63 -12.11
CA VAL A 52 -14.43 -16.29 -12.23
C VAL A 52 -12.93 -16.38 -12.49
N GLU A 53 -12.21 -17.28 -11.82
CA GLU A 53 -10.76 -17.44 -12.01
C GLU A 53 -10.37 -17.97 -13.39
N GLU A 54 -11.19 -18.78 -14.02
CA GLU A 54 -10.96 -19.24 -15.40
C GLU A 54 -10.91 -18.06 -16.38
N TRP A 55 -11.78 -17.08 -16.17
CA TRP A 55 -11.78 -15.85 -16.95
C TRP A 55 -10.63 -14.92 -16.56
N THR A 56 -10.40 -14.66 -15.26
CA THR A 56 -9.39 -13.70 -14.82
C THR A 56 -7.96 -14.14 -15.14
N LYS A 57 -7.68 -15.43 -15.17
CA LYS A 57 -6.37 -15.99 -15.55
C LYS A 57 -5.95 -15.72 -17.00
N GLN A 58 -6.88 -15.30 -17.84
CA GLN A 58 -6.60 -14.98 -19.25
C GLN A 58 -5.96 -13.59 -19.43
N TYR A 59 -5.95 -12.76 -18.38
CA TYR A 59 -5.51 -11.36 -18.44
C TYR A 59 -4.37 -11.07 -17.48
N PRO A 60 -3.45 -10.15 -17.86
CA PRO A 60 -2.57 -9.51 -16.92
C PRO A 60 -3.37 -8.73 -15.85
N ARG A 61 -2.89 -8.73 -14.62
CA ARG A 61 -3.61 -8.18 -13.45
C ARG A 61 -4.04 -6.72 -13.65
N ASP A 62 -3.11 -5.85 -14.01
CA ASP A 62 -3.37 -4.42 -14.07
C ASP A 62 -4.28 -4.06 -15.26
N GLU A 63 -4.18 -4.78 -16.37
CA GLU A 63 -5.09 -4.66 -17.51
C GLU A 63 -6.51 -5.05 -17.12
N LEU A 64 -6.67 -6.19 -16.42
CA LEU A 64 -7.96 -6.66 -15.97
C LEU A 64 -8.60 -5.73 -14.94
N VAL A 65 -7.82 -5.19 -14.01
CA VAL A 65 -8.32 -4.19 -13.04
C VAL A 65 -8.91 -2.99 -13.77
N ASN A 66 -8.23 -2.45 -14.77
CA ASN A 66 -8.73 -1.32 -15.56
C ASN A 66 -10.03 -1.71 -16.32
N LEU A 67 -10.06 -2.87 -16.96
CA LEU A 67 -11.25 -3.37 -17.67
C LEU A 67 -12.47 -3.47 -16.74
N ILE A 68 -12.29 -3.97 -15.52
CA ILE A 68 -13.35 -4.11 -14.52
C ILE A 68 -13.81 -2.73 -14.01
N LEU A 69 -12.87 -1.81 -13.76
CA LEU A 69 -13.17 -0.44 -13.34
C LEU A 69 -13.95 0.33 -14.41
N ASP A 70 -13.58 0.19 -15.68
CA ASP A 70 -14.28 0.82 -16.81
C ASP A 70 -15.72 0.31 -16.96
N ALA A 71 -15.98 -0.95 -16.59
CA ALA A 71 -17.34 -1.49 -16.50
C ALA A 71 -18.12 -0.97 -15.27
N GLY A 72 -17.51 -0.12 -14.45
CA GLY A 72 -18.11 0.44 -13.23
C GLY A 72 -18.26 -0.58 -12.11
N ILE A 73 -17.36 -1.54 -12.02
CA ILE A 73 -17.26 -2.52 -10.95
C ILE A 73 -16.00 -2.17 -10.14
N PRO A 74 -16.08 -1.97 -8.81
CA PRO A 74 -14.90 -1.71 -8.00
C PRO A 74 -13.93 -2.91 -8.01
N ALA A 75 -12.68 -2.64 -8.36
CA ALA A 75 -11.60 -3.62 -8.37
C ALA A 75 -10.28 -2.96 -7.96
N ALA A 76 -9.35 -3.74 -7.46
CA ALA A 76 -8.01 -3.29 -7.13
C ALA A 76 -7.00 -4.45 -7.22
N PRO A 77 -5.73 -4.18 -7.57
CA PRO A 77 -4.69 -5.18 -7.50
C PRO A 77 -4.36 -5.52 -6.04
N ILE A 78 -3.97 -6.76 -5.76
CA ILE A 78 -3.31 -7.13 -4.50
C ILE A 78 -1.83 -6.87 -4.70
N ASN A 79 -1.35 -5.78 -4.11
CA ASN A 79 0.02 -5.33 -4.26
C ASN A 79 0.95 -5.99 -3.24
N THR A 80 2.12 -6.38 -3.70
CA THR A 80 3.27 -6.67 -2.84
C THR A 80 3.90 -5.35 -2.33
N ILE A 81 4.80 -5.43 -1.35
CA ILE A 81 5.59 -4.25 -0.93
C ILE A 81 6.40 -3.68 -2.10
N ALA A 82 6.95 -4.54 -2.97
CA ALA A 82 7.67 -4.09 -4.15
C ALA A 82 6.78 -3.31 -5.14
N ASP A 83 5.52 -3.72 -5.30
CA ASP A 83 4.55 -3.01 -6.13
C ASP A 83 4.21 -1.64 -5.53
N THR A 84 3.94 -1.58 -4.21
CA THR A 84 3.60 -0.31 -3.53
C THR A 84 4.72 0.72 -3.62
N THR A 85 5.99 0.30 -3.63
CA THR A 85 7.14 1.23 -3.77
C THR A 85 7.27 1.84 -5.16
N LYS A 86 6.56 1.30 -6.15
CA LYS A 86 6.55 1.75 -7.55
C LYS A 86 5.20 2.34 -7.97
N ASP A 87 4.17 2.16 -7.14
CA ASP A 87 2.82 2.62 -7.44
C ASP A 87 2.79 4.15 -7.64
N PRO A 88 2.28 4.66 -8.77
CA PRO A 88 2.31 6.08 -9.07
C PRO A 88 1.48 6.93 -8.12
N HIS A 89 0.44 6.38 -7.49
CA HIS A 89 -0.34 7.08 -6.48
C HIS A 89 0.37 7.04 -5.11
N ILE A 90 0.76 5.85 -4.66
CA ILE A 90 1.36 5.66 -3.32
C ILE A 90 2.76 6.28 -3.25
N ALA A 91 3.64 5.88 -4.15
CA ALA A 91 5.02 6.35 -4.16
C ALA A 91 5.18 7.73 -4.80
N GLY A 92 4.41 8.02 -5.87
CA GLY A 92 4.47 9.28 -6.59
C GLY A 92 3.60 10.37 -5.94
N ALA A 93 2.29 10.37 -6.22
CA ALA A 93 1.39 11.45 -5.82
C ALA A 93 1.28 11.63 -4.29
N ARG A 94 1.38 10.55 -3.52
CA ARG A 94 1.32 10.59 -2.05
C ARG A 94 2.69 10.69 -1.39
N GLU A 95 3.79 10.54 -2.14
CA GLU A 95 5.17 10.60 -1.60
C GLU A 95 5.33 9.75 -0.33
N MET A 96 4.76 8.52 -0.37
CA MET A 96 4.79 7.63 0.80
C MET A 96 6.15 7.00 1.02
N PHE A 97 7.08 7.22 0.11
CA PHE A 97 8.48 6.83 0.23
C PHE A 97 9.36 8.03 -0.06
N VAL A 98 10.36 8.24 0.81
CA VAL A 98 11.33 9.34 0.69
C VAL A 98 12.74 8.81 0.74
N GLU A 99 13.64 9.46 0.00
CA GLU A 99 15.07 9.18 0.10
C GLU A 99 15.69 10.05 1.19
N VAL A 100 16.52 9.44 2.03
CA VAL A 100 17.36 10.10 3.04
C VAL A 100 18.81 9.68 2.86
N ASP A 101 19.73 10.57 3.13
CA ASP A 101 21.17 10.28 3.08
C ASP A 101 21.69 10.12 4.52
N HIS A 102 21.89 8.86 4.92
CA HIS A 102 22.33 8.54 6.27
C HIS A 102 23.87 8.50 6.31
N PRO A 103 24.53 9.12 7.29
CA PRO A 103 26.00 9.31 7.31
C PRO A 103 26.79 8.00 7.30
N VAL A 104 26.19 6.90 7.75
CA VAL A 104 26.84 5.58 7.79
C VAL A 104 26.25 4.61 6.76
N ALA A 105 24.92 4.56 6.64
CA ALA A 105 24.23 3.64 5.74
C ALA A 105 24.14 4.15 4.29
N GLY A 106 24.44 5.43 4.04
CA GLY A 106 24.31 6.06 2.73
C GLY A 106 22.84 6.31 2.37
N LYS A 107 22.54 6.37 1.07
CA LYS A 107 21.20 6.63 0.57
C LYS A 107 20.25 5.47 0.89
N MET A 108 19.16 5.78 1.56
CA MET A 108 18.13 4.83 1.95
C MET A 108 16.75 5.35 1.54
N LYS A 109 15.87 4.44 1.15
CA LYS A 109 14.46 4.74 0.89
C LYS A 109 13.64 4.31 2.12
N LEU A 110 13.02 5.28 2.78
CA LEU A 110 12.22 5.07 3.98
C LEU A 110 10.76 5.48 3.75
N THR A 111 9.88 5.09 4.68
CA THR A 111 8.48 5.53 4.65
C THR A 111 8.38 7.03 4.91
N GLY A 112 7.63 7.73 4.05
CA GLY A 112 7.31 9.14 4.21
C GLY A 112 6.17 9.37 5.21
N CYS A 113 5.81 10.64 5.43
CA CYS A 113 4.68 10.98 6.29
C CYS A 113 3.36 10.79 5.53
N HIS A 114 2.45 10.00 6.10
CA HIS A 114 1.13 9.75 5.53
C HIS A 114 0.13 10.90 5.78
N ILE A 115 0.40 11.76 6.77
CA ILE A 115 -0.44 12.92 7.08
C ILE A 115 0.03 14.08 6.20
N LYS A 116 -0.84 14.48 5.25
CA LYS A 116 -0.58 15.59 4.33
C LYS A 116 -1.46 16.78 4.75
N MET A 117 -0.85 17.77 5.39
CA MET A 117 -1.54 19.00 5.83
C MET A 117 -1.27 20.12 4.84
N SER A 118 -2.33 20.85 4.44
CA SER A 118 -2.25 21.90 3.43
C SER A 118 -1.49 23.16 3.88
N ARG A 119 -1.52 23.49 5.17
CA ARG A 119 -0.93 24.73 5.72
C ARG A 119 0.40 24.49 6.44
N THR A 120 0.60 23.29 6.98
CA THR A 120 1.80 22.88 7.71
C THR A 120 2.25 21.49 7.23
N PRO A 121 2.78 21.38 6.00
CA PRO A 121 3.20 20.12 5.46
C PRO A 121 4.32 19.51 6.32
N SER A 122 4.20 18.21 6.59
CA SER A 122 5.25 17.47 7.27
C SER A 122 6.43 17.26 6.31
N THR A 123 7.64 17.43 6.83
CA THR A 123 8.88 17.20 6.08
C THR A 123 9.84 16.35 6.91
N ILE A 124 10.57 15.45 6.25
CA ILE A 124 11.71 14.77 6.87
C ILE A 124 12.93 15.68 6.65
N ARG A 125 13.48 16.20 7.75
CA ARG A 125 14.58 17.18 7.72
C ARG A 125 15.95 16.53 7.81
N THR A 126 16.04 15.45 8.59
CA THR A 126 17.29 14.75 8.87
C THR A 126 17.04 13.24 8.84
N PRO A 127 18.06 12.43 8.52
CA PRO A 127 18.00 10.99 8.75
C PRO A 127 17.94 10.66 10.24
N ALA A 128 17.81 9.38 10.58
CA ALA A 128 17.93 8.93 11.96
C ALA A 128 19.33 9.30 12.51
N PRO A 129 19.44 9.84 13.74
CA PRO A 129 20.70 10.23 14.31
C PRO A 129 21.55 9.00 14.68
N LEU A 130 22.87 9.18 14.68
CA LEU A 130 23.79 8.22 15.29
C LEU A 130 23.68 8.29 16.82
N LEU A 131 24.11 7.23 17.49
CA LEU A 131 24.12 7.20 18.95
C LEU A 131 24.96 8.36 19.50
N GLY A 132 24.35 9.21 20.33
CA GLY A 132 24.97 10.35 20.95
C GLY A 132 25.27 11.55 20.02
N GLN A 133 24.79 11.52 18.75
CA GLN A 133 25.04 12.56 17.76
C GLN A 133 24.67 13.96 18.27
N ASP A 134 23.54 14.06 18.96
CA ASP A 134 22.96 15.35 19.39
C ASP A 134 23.29 15.67 20.86
N ASN A 135 24.18 14.90 21.53
CA ASN A 135 24.48 15.08 22.94
C ASN A 135 24.99 16.50 23.25
N ASP A 136 25.85 17.06 22.40
CA ASP A 136 26.40 18.40 22.64
C ASP A 136 25.32 19.48 22.54
N GLU A 137 24.43 19.39 21.59
CA GLU A 137 23.33 20.33 21.42
C GLU A 137 22.34 20.22 22.58
N VAL A 138 21.89 19.02 22.88
CA VAL A 138 20.82 18.77 23.86
C VAL A 138 21.31 19.13 25.28
N TYR A 139 22.47 18.61 25.70
CA TYR A 139 22.96 18.88 27.04
C TYR A 139 23.53 20.29 27.17
N GLY A 140 24.09 20.86 26.10
CA GLY A 140 24.48 22.27 26.06
C GLY A 140 23.28 23.21 26.26
N ALA A 141 22.14 22.93 25.65
CA ALA A 141 20.89 23.67 25.88
C ALA A 141 20.36 23.54 27.32
N LEU A 142 20.69 22.46 28.03
CA LEU A 142 20.37 22.26 29.44
C LEU A 142 21.40 22.96 30.38
N GLY A 143 22.44 23.61 29.85
CA GLY A 143 23.40 24.41 30.61
C GLY A 143 24.69 23.68 30.95
N TYR A 144 24.92 22.46 30.47
CA TYR A 144 26.20 21.78 30.65
C TYR A 144 27.28 22.41 29.77
N SER A 145 28.45 22.65 30.35
CA SER A 145 29.64 23.14 29.64
C SER A 145 30.30 22.04 28.81
N ALA A 146 31.05 22.42 27.79
CA ALA A 146 31.85 21.48 26.99
C ALA A 146 32.78 20.60 27.84
N GLN A 147 33.33 21.15 28.95
CA GLN A 147 34.20 20.41 29.87
C GLN A 147 33.42 19.31 30.62
N GLU A 148 32.22 19.62 31.11
CA GLU A 148 31.37 18.65 31.78
C GLU A 148 30.90 17.53 30.81
N LEU A 149 30.60 17.86 29.56
CA LEU A 149 30.26 16.87 28.54
C LEU A 149 31.45 15.95 28.21
N ALA A 150 32.66 16.50 28.16
CA ALA A 150 33.88 15.70 27.98
C ALA A 150 34.08 14.72 29.13
N ASP A 151 33.90 15.16 30.39
CA ASP A 151 34.00 14.32 31.57
C ASP A 151 32.91 13.23 31.60
N MET A 152 31.66 13.57 31.21
CA MET A 152 30.59 12.59 31.10
C MET A 152 30.91 11.49 30.05
N ARG A 153 31.48 11.87 28.90
CA ARG A 153 31.94 10.90 27.88
C ARG A 153 33.06 10.01 28.44
N GLN A 154 34.01 10.57 29.11
CA GLN A 154 35.12 9.80 29.70
C GLN A 154 34.61 8.77 30.70
N ARG A 155 33.56 9.10 31.46
CA ARG A 155 32.92 8.20 32.45
C ARG A 155 31.91 7.26 31.84
N GLY A 156 31.64 7.34 30.53
CA GLY A 156 30.64 6.52 29.84
C GLY A 156 29.18 6.83 30.27
N VAL A 157 28.90 8.07 30.67
CA VAL A 157 27.53 8.52 31.02
C VAL A 157 26.75 8.91 29.78
N ILE A 158 27.42 9.48 28.80
CA ILE A 158 26.86 9.88 27.49
C ILE A 158 27.77 9.43 26.36
#